data_1a3341de43ad41b1bd279d1caec3b109
#
_entry.id   1a3341de43ad41b1bd279d1caec3b109
#
_cell.length_a   1.000
_cell.length_b   1.000
_cell.length_c   1.000
_cell.angle_alpha   90.00
_cell.angle_beta   90.00
_cell.angle_gamma   90.00
#
_symmetry.space_group_name_H-M   'P 1'
#
loop_
_entity.id
_entity.type
_entity.pdbx_description
1 polymer ?
#
loop_
_entity_poly.entity_id
_entity_poly.type
_entity_poly.pdbx_seq_one_letter_code
_entity_poly.pdbx_strand_id
1 'polypeptide(L)'
;MPNPFSKLQSHSLPGNLFASVVNDSQIIIESRTNEKKHFSTFDLKSGNLILETTSQTLTPWHSLVGIKNQYLIIQYFENKKNPDLASHFLYNQQTDEMMDELNYFSNTTQFSIPTLYLSESPDFPLFQQFIDQKIVLGCEYQEYGNKIIMSYYLQVSNEYIRRLRILVDRKIVYDEVQDDGLTGFAPGSFFTFKNRLIFVQDKKEFNIYEI
;
A
#
# COMPACT_ATOMS: atom_id res chain seq x y z
N MET A 1 -24.53 0.90 -18.40
CA MET A 1 -23.87 1.91 -17.55
C MET A 1 -22.38 1.61 -17.61
N PRO A 2 -21.49 2.62 -17.68
CA PRO A 2 -20.08 2.36 -17.60
C PRO A 2 -19.78 1.65 -16.29
N ASN A 3 -18.83 0.71 -16.31
CA ASN A 3 -18.40 0.00 -15.11
C ASN A 3 -17.90 1.04 -14.09
N PRO A 4 -18.50 1.17 -12.90
CA PRO A 4 -18.10 2.16 -11.89
C PRO A 4 -16.75 1.85 -11.25
N PHE A 5 -16.09 0.80 -11.70
CA PHE A 5 -14.79 0.34 -11.24
C PHE A 5 -13.96 -0.05 -12.47
N SER A 6 -12.92 0.71 -12.75
CA SER A 6 -12.08 0.48 -13.94
C SER A 6 -10.60 0.54 -13.58
N LYS A 7 -9.85 -0.48 -14.03
CA LYS A 7 -8.39 -0.50 -13.89
C LYS A 7 -7.79 0.60 -14.77
N LEU A 8 -7.06 1.52 -14.17
CA LEU A 8 -6.34 2.55 -14.88
C LEU A 8 -4.97 2.03 -15.33
N GLN A 9 -4.22 1.46 -14.40
CA GLN A 9 -2.86 0.99 -14.65
C GLN A 9 -2.50 -0.19 -13.76
N SER A 10 -1.51 -0.95 -14.23
CA SER A 10 -0.80 -1.99 -13.50
C SER A 10 0.67 -1.93 -13.83
N HIS A 11 1.52 -2.02 -12.81
CA HIS A 11 2.97 -1.97 -12.96
C HIS A 11 3.64 -3.04 -12.11
N SER A 12 4.58 -3.78 -12.71
CA SER A 12 5.45 -4.68 -11.95
C SER A 12 6.52 -3.89 -11.23
N LEU A 13 6.57 -4.01 -9.91
CA LEU A 13 7.62 -3.40 -9.10
C LEU A 13 8.92 -4.20 -9.23
N PRO A 14 10.10 -3.53 -9.20
CA PRO A 14 11.40 -4.21 -9.25
C PRO A 14 11.66 -5.18 -8.09
N GLY A 15 10.99 -4.96 -6.96
CA GLY A 15 11.10 -5.77 -5.75
C GLY A 15 9.78 -5.86 -4.99
N ASN A 16 9.83 -6.47 -3.80
CA ASN A 16 8.64 -6.53 -2.93
C ASN A 16 8.31 -5.15 -2.38
N LEU A 17 7.02 -4.80 -2.34
CA LEU A 17 6.55 -3.57 -1.70
C LEU A 17 7.07 -3.49 -0.26
N PHE A 18 7.58 -2.33 0.12
CA PHE A 18 8.03 -2.04 1.48
C PHE A 18 7.31 -0.84 2.09
N ALA A 19 7.23 0.28 1.38
CA ALA A 19 6.57 1.50 1.82
C ALA A 19 5.94 2.23 0.65
N SER A 20 4.95 3.06 0.94
CA SER A 20 4.37 3.98 -0.03
C SER A 20 4.06 5.32 0.62
N VAL A 21 4.23 6.39 -0.13
CA VAL A 21 3.85 7.75 0.27
C VAL A 21 3.11 8.45 -0.86
N VAL A 22 2.20 9.32 -0.50
CA VAL A 22 1.31 10.01 -1.44
C VAL A 22 1.35 11.50 -1.17
N ASN A 23 1.30 12.31 -2.23
CA ASN A 23 0.97 13.72 -2.16
C ASN A 23 -0.21 14.02 -3.12
N ASP A 24 -0.53 15.29 -3.36
CA ASP A 24 -1.68 15.68 -4.17
C ASP A 24 -1.65 15.19 -5.62
N SER A 25 -0.49 14.89 -6.18
CA SER A 25 -0.32 14.55 -7.60
C SER A 25 0.37 13.21 -7.84
N GLN A 26 1.08 12.66 -6.87
CA GLN A 26 1.95 11.51 -7.06
C GLN A 26 1.83 10.49 -5.93
N ILE A 27 2.06 9.23 -6.27
CA ILE A 27 2.39 8.18 -5.31
C ILE A 27 3.82 7.72 -5.58
N ILE A 28 4.58 7.53 -4.50
CA ILE A 28 5.93 6.98 -4.57
C ILE A 28 5.96 5.70 -3.77
N ILE A 29 6.47 4.67 -4.38
CA ILE A 29 6.58 3.33 -3.82
C ILE A 29 8.04 2.99 -3.61
N GLU A 30 8.39 2.61 -2.40
CA GLU A 30 9.63 1.90 -2.11
C GLU A 30 9.38 0.41 -2.24
N SER A 31 10.10 -0.24 -3.14
CA SER A 31 10.19 -1.70 -3.21
C SER A 31 11.61 -2.16 -2.95
N ARG A 32 11.76 -3.37 -2.43
CA ARG A 32 13.07 -3.91 -2.02
C ARG A 32 13.32 -5.27 -2.64
N THR A 33 14.51 -5.44 -3.17
CA THR A 33 15.17 -6.74 -3.35
C THR A 33 16.05 -7.02 -2.13
N ASN A 34 16.71 -8.18 -2.09
CA ASN A 34 17.64 -8.51 -0.99
C ASN A 34 18.78 -7.51 -0.85
N GLU A 35 19.16 -6.84 -1.94
CA GLU A 35 20.37 -6.03 -2.02
C GLU A 35 20.08 -4.54 -2.22
N LYS A 36 18.93 -4.18 -2.79
CA LYS A 36 18.69 -2.82 -3.28
C LYS A 36 17.32 -2.30 -2.94
N LYS A 37 17.24 -0.97 -2.83
CA LYS A 37 16.00 -0.21 -2.75
C LYS A 37 15.67 0.40 -4.10
N HIS A 38 14.42 0.26 -4.48
CA HIS A 38 13.88 0.83 -5.71
C HIS A 38 12.77 1.80 -5.36
N PHE A 39 12.70 2.90 -6.07
CA PHE A 39 11.64 3.90 -5.93
C PHE A 39 10.94 4.06 -7.27
N SER A 40 9.64 3.82 -7.26
CA SER A 40 8.78 4.01 -8.42
C SER A 40 7.79 5.14 -8.13
N THR A 41 7.83 6.20 -8.93
CA THR A 41 6.95 7.38 -8.80
C THR A 41 5.90 7.33 -9.89
N PHE A 42 4.62 7.41 -9.51
CA PHE A 42 3.49 7.38 -10.42
C PHE A 42 2.69 8.67 -10.33
N ASP A 43 2.17 9.13 -11.46
CA ASP A 43 1.16 10.19 -11.53
C ASP A 43 -0.19 9.66 -11.07
N LEU A 44 -0.79 10.28 -10.06
CA LEU A 44 -2.06 9.83 -9.49
C LEU A 44 -3.26 10.03 -10.42
N LYS A 45 -3.19 10.98 -11.35
CA LYS A 45 -4.29 11.25 -12.26
C LYS A 45 -4.36 10.23 -13.38
N SER A 46 -3.25 9.93 -14.00
CA SER A 46 -3.15 9.00 -15.14
C SER A 46 -2.79 7.58 -14.73
N GLY A 47 -2.20 7.38 -13.56
CA GLY A 47 -1.60 6.12 -13.14
C GLY A 47 -0.24 5.83 -13.78
N ASN A 48 0.27 6.70 -14.64
CA ASN A 48 1.49 6.43 -15.38
C ASN A 48 2.74 6.50 -14.47
N LEU A 49 3.69 5.62 -14.74
CA LEU A 49 5.03 5.70 -14.16
C LEU A 49 5.75 6.95 -14.67
N ILE A 50 6.19 7.81 -13.76
CA ILE A 50 6.94 9.03 -14.05
C ILE A 50 8.44 8.77 -13.99
N LEU A 51 8.87 8.05 -12.96
CA LEU A 51 10.28 7.82 -12.66
C LEU A 51 10.46 6.50 -11.92
N GLU A 52 11.45 5.72 -12.30
CA GLU A 52 11.91 4.55 -11.56
C GLU A 52 13.41 4.63 -11.36
N THR A 53 13.86 4.45 -10.13
CA THR A 53 15.28 4.54 -9.77
C THR A 53 15.65 3.44 -8.78
N THR A 54 16.95 3.16 -8.74
CA THR A 54 17.54 2.21 -7.78
C THR A 54 18.62 2.92 -7.02
N SER A 55 18.48 2.99 -5.70
CA SER A 55 19.50 3.61 -4.85
C SER A 55 20.70 2.71 -4.65
N GLN A 56 21.89 3.30 -4.76
CA GLN A 56 23.16 2.73 -4.36
C GLN A 56 23.63 3.26 -3.00
N THR A 57 23.05 4.38 -2.56
CA THR A 57 23.43 5.11 -1.33
C THR A 57 22.67 4.60 -0.11
N LEU A 58 21.37 4.27 -0.26
CA LEU A 58 20.51 3.91 0.86
C LEU A 58 20.71 2.48 1.32
N THR A 59 20.94 2.29 2.61
CA THR A 59 21.07 0.98 3.27
C THR A 59 19.69 0.40 3.64
N PRO A 60 19.59 -0.88 4.05
CA PRO A 60 18.32 -1.46 4.54
C PRO A 60 17.66 -0.71 5.69
N TRP A 61 18.43 0.08 6.47
CA TRP A 61 17.94 0.83 7.64
C TRP A 61 17.30 2.18 7.29
N HIS A 62 17.35 2.57 6.05
CA HIS A 62 16.63 3.72 5.52
C HIS A 62 15.22 3.30 5.10
N SER A 63 14.23 4.15 5.26
CA SER A 63 12.84 3.91 4.86
C SER A 63 12.19 5.17 4.34
N LEU A 64 11.42 5.03 3.29
CA LEU A 64 10.58 6.11 2.76
C LEU A 64 9.44 6.41 3.74
N VAL A 65 9.32 7.67 4.18
CA VAL A 65 8.27 8.10 5.11
C VAL A 65 7.50 9.33 4.64
N GLY A 66 7.94 10.01 3.59
CA GLY A 66 7.24 11.20 3.10
C GLY A 66 7.81 11.78 1.81
N ILE A 67 7.18 12.86 1.39
CA ILE A 67 7.58 13.67 0.23
C ILE A 67 7.59 15.14 0.65
N LYS A 68 8.62 15.87 0.28
CA LYS A 68 8.70 17.32 0.43
C LYS A 68 9.16 17.95 -0.88
N ASN A 69 8.24 18.66 -1.55
CA ASN A 69 8.48 19.17 -2.91
C ASN A 69 8.80 18.00 -3.88
N GLN A 70 10.03 18.00 -4.42
CA GLN A 70 10.53 16.96 -5.34
C GLN A 70 11.43 15.91 -4.67
N TYR A 71 11.64 16.04 -3.35
CA TYR A 71 12.54 15.18 -2.59
C TYR A 71 11.75 14.15 -1.78
N LEU A 72 12.31 12.96 -1.64
CA LEU A 72 11.83 11.96 -0.71
C LEU A 72 12.29 12.29 0.69
N ILE A 73 11.44 12.01 1.68
CA ILE A 73 11.83 12.05 3.09
C ILE A 73 12.16 10.63 3.50
N ILE A 74 13.41 10.41 3.84
CA ILE A 74 13.94 9.13 4.26
C ILE A 74 14.19 9.16 5.75
N GLN A 75 13.63 8.19 6.45
CA GLN A 75 13.90 7.92 7.86
C GLN A 75 15.07 6.94 7.98
N TYR A 76 16.00 7.23 8.88
CA TYR A 76 17.13 6.36 9.21
C TYR A 76 17.15 6.03 10.69
N PHE A 77 17.27 4.76 11.01
CA PHE A 77 17.39 4.28 12.39
C PHE A 77 18.88 4.07 12.73
N GLU A 78 19.44 4.95 13.56
CA GLU A 78 20.85 4.87 13.99
C GLU A 78 21.11 3.64 14.85
N ASN A 79 20.10 3.24 15.63
CA ASN A 79 20.23 2.10 16.55
C ASN A 79 19.08 1.10 16.35
N LYS A 80 19.45 -0.12 15.96
CA LYS A 80 18.52 -1.25 15.79
C LYS A 80 17.68 -1.58 17.04
N LYS A 81 18.16 -1.21 18.23
CA LYS A 81 17.52 -1.52 19.52
C LYS A 81 16.65 -0.37 20.05
N ASN A 82 16.72 0.80 19.45
CA ASN A 82 15.94 1.95 19.86
C ASN A 82 15.31 2.65 18.65
N PRO A 83 14.09 2.21 18.22
CA PRO A 83 13.39 2.80 17.08
C PRO A 83 12.91 4.24 17.34
N ASP A 84 12.96 4.74 18.57
CA ASP A 84 12.58 6.11 18.91
C ASP A 84 13.64 7.15 18.47
N LEU A 85 14.86 6.69 18.19
CA LEU A 85 15.95 7.52 17.68
C LEU A 85 16.06 7.38 16.16
N ALA A 86 15.21 8.12 15.46
CA ALA A 86 15.22 8.17 14.03
C ALA A 86 15.57 9.57 13.53
N SER A 87 16.57 9.67 12.66
CA SER A 87 16.88 10.88 11.90
C SER A 87 16.12 10.87 10.57
N HIS A 88 15.79 12.05 10.03
CA HIS A 88 15.10 12.22 8.77
C HIS A 88 15.94 13.06 7.83
N PHE A 89 16.05 12.62 6.58
CA PHE A 89 16.84 13.28 5.55
C PHE A 89 16.01 13.54 4.31
N LEU A 90 16.34 14.58 3.58
CA LEU A 90 15.91 14.73 2.19
C LEU A 90 16.79 13.86 1.30
N TYR A 91 16.16 13.17 0.37
CA TYR A 91 16.85 12.33 -0.61
C TYR A 91 16.41 12.72 -2.02
N ASN A 92 17.39 12.97 -2.87
CA ASN A 92 17.16 13.23 -4.28
C ASN A 92 17.17 11.89 -5.04
N GLN A 93 16.01 11.48 -5.51
CA GLN A 93 15.83 10.23 -6.25
C GLN A 93 16.57 10.23 -7.60
N GLN A 94 16.77 11.39 -8.23
CA GLN A 94 17.42 11.50 -9.54
C GLN A 94 18.95 11.44 -9.46
N THR A 95 19.53 12.01 -8.41
CA THR A 95 21.00 12.05 -8.22
C THR A 95 21.52 10.99 -7.28
N ASP A 96 20.63 10.23 -6.60
CA ASP A 96 20.94 9.24 -5.57
C ASP A 96 21.72 9.83 -4.38
N GLU A 97 21.39 11.06 -3.98
CA GLU A 97 22.09 11.79 -2.93
C GLU A 97 21.22 12.06 -1.72
N MET A 98 21.77 11.81 -0.53
CA MET A 98 21.19 12.30 0.71
C MET A 98 21.60 13.75 0.92
N MET A 99 20.62 14.55 1.31
CA MET A 99 20.76 15.98 1.58
C MET A 99 20.58 16.25 3.08
N ASP A 100 20.30 17.49 3.40
CA ASP A 100 20.21 17.99 4.78
C ASP A 100 19.27 17.16 5.67
N GLU A 101 19.68 17.00 6.94
CA GLU A 101 18.82 16.47 7.99
C GLU A 101 17.62 17.38 8.24
N LEU A 102 16.46 16.77 8.43
CA LEU A 102 15.21 17.48 8.66
C LEU A 102 14.67 17.24 10.06
N ASN A 103 14.24 18.32 10.69
CA ASN A 103 13.24 18.22 11.78
C ASN A 103 11.86 17.95 11.12
N TYR A 104 11.56 16.68 10.90
CA TYR A 104 10.34 16.27 10.24
C TYR A 104 9.22 15.97 11.22
N PHE A 105 8.16 16.76 11.15
CA PHE A 105 6.87 16.44 11.75
C PHE A 105 5.94 16.04 10.60
N SER A 106 5.45 14.81 10.61
CA SER A 106 4.63 14.26 9.53
C SER A 106 3.41 15.16 9.24
N ASN A 107 3.43 15.87 8.13
CA ASN A 107 2.21 16.36 7.52
C ASN A 107 1.63 15.19 6.74
N THR A 108 0.78 14.40 7.38
CA THR A 108 0.10 13.28 6.75
C THR A 108 -0.80 13.80 5.64
N THR A 109 -0.42 13.50 4.41
CA THR A 109 -1.35 13.60 3.28
C THR A 109 -2.50 12.64 3.56
N GLN A 110 -3.73 13.13 3.53
CA GLN A 110 -4.92 12.35 3.86
C GLN A 110 -5.23 11.31 2.78
N PHE A 111 -4.56 10.17 2.83
CA PHE A 111 -5.13 8.97 2.24
C PHE A 111 -5.97 8.25 3.29
N SER A 112 -7.04 7.64 2.86
CA SER A 112 -7.89 6.86 3.75
C SER A 112 -7.41 5.42 3.72
N ILE A 113 -6.95 4.96 4.87
CA ILE A 113 -6.62 3.54 5.08
C ILE A 113 -7.87 2.81 5.55
N PRO A 114 -8.04 1.53 5.20
CA PRO A 114 -9.16 0.73 5.68
C PRO A 114 -9.09 0.53 7.19
N THR A 115 -10.25 0.36 7.80
CA THR A 115 -10.33 -0.08 9.19
C THR A 115 -10.05 -1.57 9.27
N LEU A 116 -9.17 -1.94 10.20
CA LEU A 116 -8.81 -3.33 10.44
C LEU A 116 -9.70 -3.94 11.52
N TYR A 117 -10.26 -5.11 11.23
CA TYR A 117 -11.02 -5.97 12.15
C TYR A 117 -10.32 -7.33 12.23
N LEU A 118 -9.76 -7.64 13.38
CA LEU A 118 -9.16 -8.95 13.64
C LEU A 118 -10.25 -9.99 13.96
N SER A 119 -9.95 -11.26 13.81
CA SER A 119 -10.89 -12.36 14.07
C SER A 119 -11.46 -12.38 15.48
N GLU A 120 -10.76 -11.82 16.45
CA GLU A 120 -11.18 -11.67 17.85
C GLU A 120 -12.08 -10.45 18.09
N SER A 121 -12.21 -9.55 17.11
CA SER A 121 -13.05 -8.35 17.21
C SER A 121 -14.53 -8.75 17.31
N PRO A 122 -15.32 -8.12 18.20
CA PRO A 122 -16.76 -8.36 18.29
C PRO A 122 -17.51 -8.12 16.98
N ASP A 123 -17.04 -7.19 16.16
CA ASP A 123 -17.67 -6.82 14.90
C ASP A 123 -17.26 -7.73 13.72
N PHE A 124 -16.22 -8.55 13.89
CA PHE A 124 -15.72 -9.40 12.81
C PHE A 124 -16.78 -10.30 12.17
N PRO A 125 -17.73 -10.91 12.91
CA PRO A 125 -18.77 -11.73 12.32
C PRO A 125 -19.69 -10.98 11.35
N LEU A 126 -19.79 -9.65 11.44
CA LEU A 126 -20.62 -8.84 10.54
C LEU A 126 -20.09 -8.89 9.10
N PHE A 127 -18.79 -9.10 8.89
CA PHE A 127 -18.18 -9.17 7.57
C PHE A 127 -18.45 -10.50 6.87
N GLN A 128 -18.77 -11.56 7.63
CA GLN A 128 -19.09 -12.87 7.08
C GLN A 128 -20.33 -12.83 6.16
N GLN A 129 -21.26 -11.89 6.37
CA GLN A 129 -22.45 -11.74 5.52
C GLN A 129 -22.14 -11.34 4.07
N PHE A 130 -20.96 -10.80 3.81
CA PHE A 130 -20.53 -10.38 2.47
C PHE A 130 -19.76 -11.49 1.73
N ILE A 131 -19.50 -12.64 2.38
CA ILE A 131 -18.58 -13.66 1.86
C ILE A 131 -19.16 -15.03 2.17
N ASP A 132 -19.31 -15.86 1.14
CA ASP A 132 -19.89 -17.22 1.27
C ASP A 132 -18.94 -18.21 1.97
N GLN A 133 -17.62 -17.93 1.90
CA GLN A 133 -16.60 -18.77 2.51
C GLN A 133 -16.26 -18.23 3.91
N LYS A 134 -15.81 -19.12 4.80
CA LYS A 134 -15.39 -18.70 6.14
C LYS A 134 -14.14 -17.82 6.08
N ILE A 135 -14.28 -16.57 6.50
CA ILE A 135 -13.15 -15.67 6.68
C ILE A 135 -12.39 -15.97 7.96
N VAL A 136 -11.08 -15.77 7.93
CA VAL A 136 -10.15 -16.04 9.02
C VAL A 136 -9.18 -14.89 9.23
N LEU A 137 -8.42 -14.89 10.33
CA LEU A 137 -7.38 -13.92 10.70
C LEU A 137 -7.87 -12.49 10.88
N GLY A 138 -8.42 -11.87 9.85
CA GLY A 138 -8.87 -10.49 9.87
C GLY A 138 -9.49 -10.03 8.56
N CYS A 139 -10.04 -8.83 8.59
CA CYS A 139 -10.62 -8.14 7.45
C CYS A 139 -10.26 -6.67 7.51
N GLU A 140 -9.79 -6.11 6.41
CA GLU A 140 -9.66 -4.67 6.20
C GLU A 140 -10.89 -4.20 5.43
N TYR A 141 -11.54 -3.16 5.93
CA TYR A 141 -12.84 -2.70 5.44
C TYR A 141 -12.88 -1.19 5.29
N GLN A 142 -13.47 -0.73 4.21
CA GLN A 142 -13.69 0.68 3.95
C GLN A 142 -14.97 0.90 3.13
N GLU A 143 -15.76 1.88 3.54
CA GLU A 143 -16.85 2.41 2.72
C GLU A 143 -16.39 3.65 1.94
N TYR A 144 -16.79 3.71 0.67
CA TYR A 144 -16.53 4.84 -0.20
C TYR A 144 -17.77 5.13 -1.06
N GLY A 145 -18.59 6.11 -0.65
CA GLY A 145 -19.87 6.37 -1.27
C GLY A 145 -20.83 5.17 -1.18
N ASN A 146 -21.27 4.64 -2.32
CA ASN A 146 -22.09 3.41 -2.39
C ASN A 146 -21.25 2.13 -2.55
N LYS A 147 -19.94 2.22 -2.35
CA LYS A 147 -19.00 1.10 -2.51
C LYS A 147 -18.53 0.58 -1.16
N ILE A 148 -18.39 -0.73 -1.08
CA ILE A 148 -17.73 -1.43 0.01
C ILE A 148 -16.48 -2.06 -0.57
N ILE A 149 -15.33 -1.74 0.01
CA ILE A 149 -14.03 -2.31 -0.34
C ILE A 149 -13.54 -3.10 0.85
N MET A 150 -13.23 -4.36 0.64
CA MET A 150 -12.77 -5.23 1.72
C MET A 150 -11.68 -6.19 1.26
N SER A 151 -10.67 -6.32 2.11
CA SER A 151 -9.65 -7.34 1.97
C SER A 151 -9.79 -8.34 3.10
N TYR A 152 -9.79 -9.63 2.78
CA TYR A 152 -10.08 -10.69 3.73
C TYR A 152 -9.26 -11.95 3.44
N TYR A 153 -9.16 -12.82 4.44
CA TYR A 153 -8.36 -14.02 4.38
C TYR A 153 -9.21 -15.27 4.37
N LEU A 154 -8.84 -16.22 3.51
CA LEU A 154 -9.36 -17.57 3.48
C LEU A 154 -8.24 -18.54 3.77
N GLN A 155 -8.54 -19.62 4.51
CA GLN A 155 -7.58 -20.69 4.74
C GLN A 155 -7.64 -21.71 3.60
N VAL A 156 -6.48 -22.03 3.04
CA VAL A 156 -6.31 -23.06 2.01
C VAL A 156 -5.19 -23.99 2.48
N SER A 157 -5.57 -25.19 2.91
CA SER A 157 -4.63 -26.13 3.55
C SER A 157 -3.95 -25.53 4.77
N ASN A 158 -2.62 -25.39 4.77
CA ASN A 158 -1.82 -24.82 5.86
C ASN A 158 -1.42 -23.35 5.61
N GLU A 159 -1.93 -22.75 4.55
CA GLU A 159 -1.58 -21.38 4.13
C GLU A 159 -2.85 -20.54 4.06
N TYR A 160 -2.66 -19.25 3.83
CA TYR A 160 -3.76 -18.32 3.66
C TYR A 160 -3.65 -17.64 2.29
N ILE A 161 -4.81 -17.38 1.71
CA ILE A 161 -4.94 -16.48 0.57
C ILE A 161 -5.62 -15.19 1.04
N ARG A 162 -5.15 -14.05 0.55
CA ARG A 162 -5.79 -12.76 0.75
C ARG A 162 -6.54 -12.39 -0.53
N ARG A 163 -7.80 -12.01 -0.37
CA ARG A 163 -8.65 -11.56 -1.48
C ARG A 163 -9.04 -10.11 -1.29
N LEU A 164 -9.16 -9.39 -2.39
CA LEU A 164 -9.74 -8.06 -2.43
C LEU A 164 -11.11 -8.16 -3.13
N ARG A 165 -12.17 -7.72 -2.42
CA ARG A 165 -13.54 -7.68 -2.95
C ARG A 165 -14.06 -6.25 -2.93
N ILE A 166 -14.77 -5.88 -3.99
CA ILE A 166 -15.45 -4.60 -4.09
C ILE A 166 -16.90 -4.87 -4.45
N LEU A 167 -17.79 -4.25 -3.65
CA LEU A 167 -19.22 -4.24 -3.92
C LEU A 167 -19.66 -2.81 -4.26
N VAL A 168 -20.54 -2.70 -5.23
CA VAL A 168 -21.27 -1.45 -5.56
C VAL A 168 -22.77 -1.74 -5.42
N ASP A 169 -23.47 -0.97 -4.61
CA ASP A 169 -24.87 -1.21 -4.29
C ASP A 169 -25.14 -2.68 -3.86
N ARG A 170 -24.24 -3.24 -3.04
CA ARG A 170 -24.21 -4.62 -2.55
C ARG A 170 -23.99 -5.70 -3.62
N LYS A 171 -23.67 -5.36 -4.85
CA LYS A 171 -23.32 -6.30 -5.92
C LYS A 171 -21.81 -6.39 -6.06
N ILE A 172 -21.29 -7.60 -6.14
CA ILE A 172 -19.87 -7.82 -6.35
C ILE A 172 -19.51 -7.35 -7.77
N VAL A 173 -18.56 -6.41 -7.86
CA VAL A 173 -18.01 -5.90 -9.13
C VAL A 173 -16.55 -6.31 -9.32
N TYR A 174 -15.89 -6.71 -8.24
CA TYR A 174 -14.51 -7.20 -8.24
C TYR A 174 -14.31 -8.20 -7.10
N ASP A 175 -13.64 -9.31 -7.35
CA ASP A 175 -13.29 -10.30 -6.33
C ASP A 175 -12.12 -11.16 -6.83
N GLU A 176 -10.90 -10.75 -6.50
CA GLU A 176 -9.68 -11.39 -6.98
C GLU A 176 -8.74 -11.76 -5.82
N VAL A 177 -7.90 -12.75 -6.06
CA VAL A 177 -6.79 -13.07 -5.15
C VAL A 177 -5.80 -11.93 -5.22
N GLN A 178 -5.48 -11.36 -4.07
CA GLN A 178 -4.48 -10.31 -3.92
C GLN A 178 -3.10 -10.88 -3.61
N ASP A 179 -3.05 -11.87 -2.72
CA ASP A 179 -1.85 -12.62 -2.40
C ASP A 179 -2.20 -14.08 -2.05
N ASP A 180 -1.27 -14.98 -2.30
CA ASP A 180 -1.35 -16.39 -1.90
C ASP A 180 -0.12 -16.82 -1.08
N GLY A 181 -0.12 -18.06 -0.63
CA GLY A 181 1.01 -18.64 0.12
C GLY A 181 1.37 -17.88 1.39
N LEU A 182 0.40 -17.20 2.01
CA LEU A 182 0.64 -16.43 3.22
C LEU A 182 0.68 -17.34 4.45
N THR A 183 1.62 -17.08 5.36
CA THR A 183 1.77 -17.81 6.63
C THR A 183 1.07 -17.12 7.80
N GLY A 184 0.47 -15.96 7.58
CA GLY A 184 -0.20 -15.17 8.61
C GLY A 184 -0.82 -13.88 8.07
N PHE A 185 -1.26 -13.03 8.99
CA PHE A 185 -1.89 -11.77 8.69
C PHE A 185 -0.85 -10.70 8.25
N ALA A 186 -1.16 -9.98 7.18
CA ALA A 186 -0.37 -8.87 6.66
C ALA A 186 -1.29 -7.67 6.38
N PRO A 187 -1.36 -6.66 7.28
CA PRO A 187 -2.21 -5.48 7.11
C PRO A 187 -1.70 -4.55 6.01
N GLY A 188 -2.52 -3.57 5.64
CA GLY A 188 -2.18 -2.57 4.63
C GLY A 188 -2.35 -3.09 3.21
N SER A 189 -3.42 -3.83 2.95
CA SER A 189 -3.69 -4.46 1.67
C SER A 189 -4.06 -3.46 0.58
N PHE A 190 -4.71 -2.36 0.95
CA PHE A 190 -5.11 -1.30 0.04
C PHE A 190 -5.24 0.05 0.77
N PHE A 191 -5.35 1.10 0.02
CA PHE A 191 -5.78 2.41 0.51
C PHE A 191 -6.55 3.17 -0.58
N THR A 192 -7.30 4.19 -0.17
CA THR A 192 -7.97 5.07 -1.12
C THR A 192 -7.41 6.48 -1.01
N PHE A 193 -7.31 7.14 -2.15
CA PHE A 193 -6.93 8.53 -2.24
C PHE A 193 -7.77 9.24 -3.31
N LYS A 194 -8.55 10.25 -2.91
CA LYS A 194 -9.57 10.87 -3.78
C LYS A 194 -10.47 9.76 -4.35
N ASN A 195 -10.62 9.70 -5.67
CA ASN A 195 -11.42 8.69 -6.37
C ASN A 195 -10.54 7.52 -6.90
N ARG A 196 -9.45 7.17 -6.21
CA ARG A 196 -8.56 6.07 -6.58
C ARG A 196 -8.52 5.02 -5.48
N LEU A 197 -8.60 3.77 -5.89
CA LEU A 197 -8.23 2.61 -5.09
C LEU A 197 -6.84 2.16 -5.53
N ILE A 198 -5.97 1.95 -4.57
CA ILE A 198 -4.57 1.62 -4.79
C ILE A 198 -4.23 0.40 -3.94
N PHE A 199 -3.65 -0.62 -4.56
CA PHE A 199 -3.21 -1.83 -3.88
C PHE A 199 -2.06 -2.52 -4.62
N VAL A 200 -1.36 -3.39 -3.92
CA VAL A 200 -0.33 -4.26 -4.50
C VAL A 200 -0.83 -5.70 -4.48
N GLN A 201 -0.66 -6.40 -5.58
CA GLN A 201 -0.98 -7.80 -5.77
C GLN A 201 0.32 -8.60 -5.87
N ASP A 202 0.35 -9.78 -5.25
CA ASP A 202 1.51 -10.69 -5.24
C ASP A 202 2.82 -9.98 -4.80
N LYS A 203 2.69 -8.97 -3.91
CA LYS A 203 3.79 -8.14 -3.37
C LYS A 203 4.57 -7.34 -4.42
N LYS A 204 4.22 -7.41 -5.68
CA LYS A 204 4.99 -6.83 -6.81
C LYS A 204 4.15 -6.09 -7.83
N GLU A 205 2.90 -6.44 -8.03
CA GLU A 205 2.06 -5.79 -9.02
C GLU A 205 1.30 -4.63 -8.38
N PHE A 206 1.71 -3.42 -8.68
CA PHE A 206 1.07 -2.20 -8.24
C PHE A 206 -0.12 -1.85 -9.13
N ASN A 207 -1.28 -1.69 -8.55
CA ASN A 207 -2.54 -1.47 -9.24
C ASN A 207 -3.20 -0.16 -8.81
N ILE A 208 -3.69 0.61 -9.78
CA ILE A 208 -4.52 1.81 -9.58
C ILE A 208 -5.84 1.61 -10.31
N TYR A 209 -6.94 1.79 -9.59
CA TYR A 209 -8.29 1.75 -10.12
C TYR A 209 -9.00 3.08 -9.87
N GLU A 210 -9.87 3.46 -10.79
CA GLU A 210 -10.85 4.52 -10.56
C GLU A 210 -12.06 3.92 -9.83
N ILE A 211 -12.50 4.59 -8.75
CA ILE A 211 -13.63 4.15 -7.92
C ILE A 211 -14.69 5.26 -7.75
#